data_c392e90ed051ae37b0129513d3660560
#
_entry.id   c392e90ed051ae37b0129513d3660560
#
_cell.length_a   1.000
_cell.length_b   1.000
_cell.length_c   1.000
_cell.angle_alpha   90.00
_cell.angle_beta   90.00
_cell.angle_gamma   90.00
#
_symmetry.space_group_name_H-M   'P 1'
#
loop_
_entity.id
_entity.type
_entity.pdbx_description
1 polymer ?
#
loop_
_entity_poly.entity_id
_entity_poly.type
_entity_poly.pdbx_seq_one_letter_code
_entity_poly.pdbx_strand_id
1 'polypeptide(L)'
;LFPYTTLFRSSVGVPNSETTYFVKLKDKTVAPLMELTEDGIVKTINVPYSNSSVGKKAAPAPTVLQKKANPREFLTEEILMASSTAKMAELVAKEIYNIRESKNALLRGQADNMPSDGAQLKIMLDNLNAQEEAMTQMFSGTCNKEERTFTVRLTPDKEFNNEVAFRFSKKLGVVANNDLAGTPFYISLKDLKSVKMPQEDGKKKKDLDGIAYNVPGQAMVTLTDGKKKLYEGELPITQFGVIEYLAPVLFNKNSTIKVYFDPNTGGLLKVDREEGK
;
A
#
# COMPACT_ATOMS: atom_id res chain seq x y z
N LEU A 1 -6.72 -21.58 10.83
CA LEU A 1 -6.17 -20.63 9.87
C LEU A 1 -5.74 -19.40 10.67
N PHE A 2 -4.44 -19.11 10.69
CA PHE A 2 -3.91 -17.96 11.40
C PHE A 2 -3.87 -16.77 10.44
N PRO A 3 -4.28 -15.55 10.85
CA PRO A 3 -4.12 -14.37 10.05
C PRO A 3 -2.63 -14.12 9.80
N TYR A 4 -2.27 -13.91 8.54
CA TYR A 4 -0.95 -13.41 8.18
C TYR A 4 -0.94 -11.90 8.33
N THR A 5 0.09 -11.37 8.96
CA THR A 5 0.29 -9.92 9.07
C THR A 5 1.49 -9.53 8.25
N THR A 6 1.28 -8.74 7.21
CA THR A 6 2.35 -8.12 6.44
C THR A 6 2.47 -6.67 6.90
N LEU A 7 3.67 -6.27 7.31
CA LEU A 7 3.96 -4.92 7.79
C LEU A 7 4.62 -4.12 6.67
N PHE A 8 3.93 -3.08 6.23
CA PHE A 8 4.48 -2.06 5.34
C PHE A 8 4.82 -0.82 6.17
N ARG A 9 5.89 -0.14 5.80
CA ARG A 9 6.37 1.08 6.45
C ARG A 9 6.94 2.03 5.43
N SER A 10 6.62 3.30 5.58
CA SER A 10 7.14 4.37 4.75
C SER A 10 6.96 5.69 5.46
N SER A 11 7.83 6.65 5.17
CA SER A 11 7.57 8.05 5.47
C SER A 11 6.59 8.61 4.42
N VAL A 12 5.65 9.42 4.87
CA VAL A 12 4.68 10.10 4.03
C VAL A 12 4.69 11.58 4.40
N GLY A 13 4.84 12.46 3.40
CA GLY A 13 4.74 13.89 3.60
C GLY A 13 3.31 14.29 3.99
N VAL A 14 3.21 15.05 5.07
CA VAL A 14 1.97 15.69 5.50
C VAL A 14 2.24 17.19 5.56
N PRO A 15 1.45 18.03 4.87
CA PRO A 15 1.67 19.48 4.91
C PRO A 15 1.47 20.01 6.34
N ASN A 16 2.41 20.86 6.77
CA ASN A 16 2.29 21.55 8.05
C ASN A 16 1.69 22.94 7.82
N SER A 17 0.48 23.17 8.31
CA SER A 17 -0.22 24.45 8.18
C SER A 17 0.47 25.60 8.91
N GLU A 18 1.28 25.30 9.95
CA GLU A 18 2.01 26.31 10.72
C GLU A 18 3.24 26.86 9.98
N THR A 19 3.77 26.10 9.00
CA THR A 19 4.93 26.49 8.20
C THR A 19 4.55 26.75 6.75
N THR A 20 3.59 27.66 6.54
CA THR A 20 3.21 28.10 5.20
C THR A 20 4.11 29.23 4.74
N TYR A 21 4.69 29.10 3.57
CA TYR A 21 5.58 30.11 3.00
C TYR A 21 4.92 30.83 1.82
N PHE A 22 5.14 32.13 1.74
CA PHE A 22 4.69 32.96 0.63
C PHE A 22 5.88 33.42 -0.20
N VAL A 23 5.82 33.26 -1.50
CA VAL A 23 6.86 33.75 -2.42
C VAL A 23 6.50 35.17 -2.84
N LYS A 24 7.28 36.15 -2.38
CA LYS A 24 7.19 37.52 -2.84
C LYS A 24 8.11 37.73 -4.03
N LEU A 25 7.54 38.06 -5.18
CA LEU A 25 8.31 38.39 -6.38
C LEU A 25 8.83 39.81 -6.29
N LYS A 26 10.13 40.02 -6.65
CA LYS A 26 10.73 41.34 -6.82
C LYS A 26 10.51 41.81 -8.25
N ASP A 27 10.49 43.13 -8.45
CA ASP A 27 10.46 43.71 -9.80
C ASP A 27 11.60 43.12 -10.66
N LYS A 28 11.30 42.72 -11.88
CA LYS A 28 12.20 42.03 -12.84
C LYS A 28 12.42 40.53 -12.61
N THR A 29 11.73 39.90 -11.66
CA THR A 29 11.71 38.41 -11.53
C THR A 29 10.45 37.86 -12.19
N VAL A 30 10.57 36.66 -12.77
CA VAL A 30 9.43 35.89 -13.27
C VAL A 30 9.04 34.89 -12.20
N ALA A 31 7.74 34.69 -12.00
CA ALA A 31 7.28 33.63 -11.12
C ALA A 31 7.84 32.29 -11.60
N PRO A 32 8.54 31.52 -10.75
CA PRO A 32 8.99 30.20 -11.14
C PRO A 32 7.77 29.31 -11.38
N LEU A 33 7.86 28.46 -12.40
CA LEU A 33 6.87 27.43 -12.61
C LEU A 33 6.97 26.40 -11.47
N MET A 34 6.02 26.39 -10.58
CA MET A 34 6.00 25.46 -9.42
C MET A 34 4.88 24.45 -9.59
N GLU A 35 5.23 23.17 -9.52
CA GLU A 35 4.25 22.08 -9.40
C GLU A 35 4.15 21.66 -7.94
N LEU A 36 2.94 21.59 -7.44
CA LEU A 36 2.63 21.16 -6.07
C LEU A 36 1.93 19.80 -6.09
N THR A 37 1.96 19.10 -4.97
CA THR A 37 1.06 17.96 -4.72
C THR A 37 -0.38 18.46 -4.54
N GLU A 38 -1.36 17.55 -4.52
CA GLU A 38 -2.76 17.89 -4.20
C GLU A 38 -2.86 18.57 -2.81
N ASP A 39 -1.96 18.24 -1.90
CA ASP A 39 -1.90 18.77 -0.53
C ASP A 39 -1.05 20.04 -0.39
N GLY A 40 -0.46 20.56 -1.49
CA GLY A 40 0.30 21.80 -1.50
C GLY A 40 1.80 21.65 -1.21
N ILE A 41 2.36 20.45 -1.21
CA ILE A 41 3.82 20.23 -1.08
C ILE A 41 4.48 20.45 -2.43
N VAL A 42 5.62 21.16 -2.44
CA VAL A 42 6.38 21.43 -3.66
C VAL A 42 6.98 20.15 -4.24
N LYS A 43 6.73 19.89 -5.52
CA LYS A 43 7.28 18.75 -6.27
C LYS A 43 8.41 19.17 -7.20
N THR A 44 8.16 20.21 -7.98
CA THR A 44 9.14 20.68 -8.97
C THR A 44 9.12 22.20 -9.11
N ILE A 45 10.26 22.74 -9.54
CA ILE A 45 10.39 24.17 -9.89
C ILE A 45 11.04 24.28 -11.26
N ASN A 46 10.50 25.15 -12.12
CA ASN A 46 10.93 25.41 -13.48
C ASN A 46 10.92 24.18 -14.41
N VAL A 47 10.17 23.15 -14.07
CA VAL A 47 9.94 21.99 -14.93
C VAL A 47 8.68 22.23 -15.75
N PRO A 48 8.74 22.17 -17.11
CA PRO A 48 7.55 22.25 -17.93
C PRO A 48 6.58 21.12 -17.54
N TYR A 49 5.31 21.49 -17.40
CA TYR A 49 4.27 20.51 -17.10
C TYR A 49 4.19 19.49 -18.24
N SER A 50 4.64 18.29 -18.01
CA SER A 50 4.37 17.17 -18.91
C SER A 50 3.08 16.51 -18.43
N ASN A 51 2.09 16.41 -19.31
CA ASN A 51 0.85 15.63 -19.09
C ASN A 51 1.14 14.11 -18.99
N SER A 52 2.31 13.72 -18.53
CA SER A 52 2.49 12.37 -18.03
C SER A 52 1.61 12.27 -16.79
N SER A 53 0.37 11.84 -16.99
CA SER A 53 -0.42 11.24 -15.94
C SER A 53 0.49 10.22 -15.26
N VAL A 54 1.16 10.65 -14.18
CA VAL A 54 1.69 9.70 -13.19
C VAL A 54 0.46 8.91 -12.81
N GLY A 55 0.39 7.69 -13.38
CA GLY A 55 -0.75 6.84 -13.18
C GLY A 55 -1.00 6.83 -11.68
N LYS A 56 -2.15 7.35 -11.26
CA LYS A 56 -2.69 7.02 -9.96
C LYS A 56 -2.44 5.51 -9.89
N LYS A 57 -1.55 5.06 -9.01
CA LYS A 57 -1.52 3.64 -8.67
C LYS A 57 -2.96 3.37 -8.30
N ALA A 58 -3.69 2.80 -9.24
CA ALA A 58 -5.05 2.41 -9.03
C ALA A 58 -4.98 1.63 -7.71
N ALA A 59 -5.75 2.08 -6.73
CA ALA A 59 -5.98 1.26 -5.55
C ALA A 59 -6.22 -0.14 -6.10
N PRO A 60 -5.56 -1.18 -5.57
CA PRO A 60 -5.73 -2.53 -6.09
C PRO A 60 -7.22 -2.72 -6.23
N ALA A 61 -7.67 -2.96 -7.48
CA ALA A 61 -9.07 -3.17 -7.77
C ALA A 61 -9.54 -4.19 -6.74
N PRO A 62 -10.68 -3.97 -6.08
CA PRO A 62 -11.18 -4.93 -5.12
C PRO A 62 -11.13 -6.26 -5.85
N THR A 63 -10.33 -7.18 -5.31
CA THR A 63 -10.23 -8.53 -5.87
C THR A 63 -11.67 -9.01 -5.94
N VAL A 64 -12.23 -9.07 -7.13
CA VAL A 64 -13.57 -9.59 -7.34
C VAL A 64 -13.48 -11.00 -6.78
N LEU A 65 -13.99 -11.18 -5.57
CA LEU A 65 -14.14 -12.49 -4.98
C LEU A 65 -14.97 -13.27 -5.99
N GLN A 66 -14.32 -14.11 -6.77
CA GLN A 66 -15.02 -15.02 -7.67
C GLN A 66 -16.04 -15.74 -6.78
N LYS A 67 -17.31 -15.50 -7.06
CA LYS A 67 -18.42 -16.08 -6.31
C LYS A 67 -18.25 -17.59 -6.44
N LYS A 68 -17.67 -18.21 -5.42
CA LYS A 68 -17.51 -19.67 -5.41
C LYS A 68 -18.89 -20.28 -5.55
N ALA A 69 -19.00 -21.28 -6.42
CA ALA A 69 -20.24 -21.99 -6.63
C ALA A 69 -20.73 -22.57 -5.29
N ASN A 70 -22.01 -22.37 -4.99
CA ASN A 70 -22.60 -22.89 -3.75
C ASN A 70 -22.87 -24.38 -3.91
N PRO A 71 -22.30 -25.27 -3.07
CA PRO A 71 -22.53 -26.70 -3.16
C PRO A 71 -24.00 -27.09 -3.19
N ARG A 72 -24.87 -26.36 -2.50
CA ARG A 72 -26.31 -26.63 -2.42
C ARG A 72 -27.05 -26.54 -3.77
N GLU A 73 -26.51 -25.81 -4.73
CA GLU A 73 -27.11 -25.65 -6.06
C GLU A 73 -26.94 -26.92 -6.90
N PHE A 74 -26.04 -27.82 -6.53
CA PHE A 74 -25.71 -29.03 -7.28
C PHE A 74 -26.11 -30.31 -6.55
N LEU A 75 -26.77 -30.23 -5.38
CA LEU A 75 -27.22 -31.41 -4.66
C LEU A 75 -28.47 -32.00 -5.31
N THR A 76 -28.42 -33.28 -5.62
CA THR A 76 -29.57 -34.03 -6.09
C THR A 76 -30.57 -34.29 -4.97
N GLU A 77 -31.82 -34.58 -5.33
CA GLU A 77 -32.86 -34.93 -4.37
C GLU A 77 -32.45 -36.13 -3.49
N GLU A 78 -31.82 -37.15 -4.09
CA GLU A 78 -31.32 -38.33 -3.39
C GLU A 78 -30.31 -37.95 -2.27
N ILE A 79 -29.41 -37.02 -2.57
CA ILE A 79 -28.44 -36.53 -1.58
C ILE A 79 -29.13 -35.76 -0.46
N LEU A 80 -30.11 -34.91 -0.79
CA LEU A 80 -30.84 -34.11 0.20
C LEU A 80 -31.72 -34.96 1.11
N MET A 81 -32.25 -36.10 0.60
CA MET A 81 -33.06 -37.04 1.38
C MET A 81 -32.24 -38.11 2.15
N ALA A 82 -30.94 -38.02 2.12
CA ALA A 82 -30.07 -38.99 2.83
C ALA A 82 -30.37 -39.04 4.34
N SER A 83 -30.64 -40.25 4.84
CA SER A 83 -31.02 -40.47 6.22
C SER A 83 -29.92 -40.26 7.27
N SER A 84 -28.66 -40.09 6.83
CA SER A 84 -27.52 -39.86 7.71
C SER A 84 -26.40 -39.09 7.02
N THR A 85 -25.55 -38.42 7.81
CA THR A 85 -24.38 -37.72 7.29
C THR A 85 -23.41 -38.63 6.53
N ALA A 86 -23.27 -39.88 7.00
CA ALA A 86 -22.42 -40.86 6.33
C ALA A 86 -22.99 -41.25 4.96
N LYS A 87 -24.31 -41.45 4.84
CA LYS A 87 -24.96 -41.74 3.56
C LYS A 87 -24.91 -40.55 2.62
N MET A 88 -25.11 -39.35 3.14
CA MET A 88 -24.95 -38.13 2.36
C MET A 88 -23.53 -38.01 1.80
N ALA A 89 -22.50 -38.23 2.61
CA ALA A 89 -21.12 -38.20 2.17
C ALA A 89 -20.82 -39.24 1.09
N GLU A 90 -21.34 -40.48 1.24
CA GLU A 90 -21.20 -41.50 0.21
C GLU A 90 -21.82 -41.08 -1.13
N LEU A 91 -23.04 -40.54 -1.10
CA LEU A 91 -23.74 -40.07 -2.32
C LEU A 91 -23.04 -38.90 -2.98
N VAL A 92 -22.55 -37.92 -2.20
CA VAL A 92 -21.77 -36.80 -2.72
C VAL A 92 -20.46 -37.29 -3.34
N ALA A 93 -19.75 -38.22 -2.71
CA ALA A 93 -18.54 -38.81 -3.27
C ALA A 93 -18.81 -39.52 -4.60
N LYS A 94 -19.91 -40.31 -4.68
CA LYS A 94 -20.33 -40.95 -5.91
C LYS A 94 -20.58 -39.95 -7.03
N GLU A 95 -21.26 -38.86 -6.73
CA GLU A 95 -21.52 -37.81 -7.70
C GLU A 95 -20.27 -37.12 -8.21
N ILE A 96 -19.28 -36.87 -7.32
CA ILE A 96 -17.96 -36.37 -7.73
C ILE A 96 -17.30 -37.31 -8.74
N TYR A 97 -17.39 -38.63 -8.54
CA TYR A 97 -16.86 -39.60 -9.51
C TYR A 97 -17.63 -39.60 -10.83
N ASN A 98 -18.96 -39.47 -10.82
CA ASN A 98 -19.75 -39.34 -12.01
C ASN A 98 -19.38 -38.09 -12.84
N ILE A 99 -19.17 -36.98 -12.18
CA ILE A 99 -18.71 -35.74 -12.84
C ILE A 99 -17.33 -35.94 -13.48
N ARG A 100 -16.39 -36.60 -12.78
CA ARG A 100 -15.07 -36.92 -13.34
C ARG A 100 -15.14 -37.84 -14.54
N GLU A 101 -16.02 -38.84 -14.49
CA GLU A 101 -16.24 -39.75 -15.61
C GLU A 101 -16.82 -39.00 -16.83
N SER A 102 -17.81 -38.13 -16.60
CA SER A 102 -18.38 -37.29 -17.66
C SER A 102 -17.33 -36.36 -18.30
N LYS A 103 -16.45 -35.76 -17.47
CA LYS A 103 -15.33 -34.95 -17.98
C LYS A 103 -14.37 -35.77 -18.82
N ASN A 104 -14.02 -36.96 -18.36
CA ASN A 104 -13.13 -37.85 -19.08
C ASN A 104 -13.72 -38.33 -20.40
N ALA A 105 -15.05 -38.61 -20.44
CA ALA A 105 -15.73 -38.98 -21.65
C ALA A 105 -15.74 -37.84 -22.68
N LEU A 106 -15.99 -36.60 -22.24
CA LEU A 106 -15.90 -35.42 -23.10
C LEU A 106 -14.51 -35.21 -23.67
N LEU A 107 -13.48 -35.30 -22.80
CA LEU A 107 -12.08 -35.11 -23.23
C LEU A 107 -11.57 -36.19 -24.17
N ARG A 108 -12.12 -37.42 -24.07
CA ARG A 108 -11.76 -38.55 -24.96
C ARG A 108 -12.59 -38.61 -26.21
N GLY A 109 -13.58 -37.73 -26.36
CA GLY A 109 -14.51 -37.80 -27.48
C GLY A 109 -15.47 -39.00 -27.43
N GLN A 110 -15.79 -39.51 -26.23
CA GLN A 110 -16.58 -40.71 -25.96
C GLN A 110 -17.94 -40.38 -25.30
N ALA A 111 -18.29 -39.10 -25.19
CA ALA A 111 -19.58 -38.71 -24.65
C ALA A 111 -20.69 -38.91 -25.69
N ASP A 112 -21.86 -39.33 -25.22
CA ASP A 112 -23.05 -39.56 -26.10
C ASP A 112 -23.45 -38.30 -26.86
N ASN A 113 -23.27 -37.13 -26.25
CA ASN A 113 -23.54 -35.84 -26.86
C ASN A 113 -22.25 -35.00 -26.88
N MET A 114 -21.52 -35.05 -27.97
CA MET A 114 -20.33 -34.25 -28.18
C MET A 114 -20.69 -32.81 -28.57
N PRO A 115 -20.05 -31.79 -27.98
CA PRO A 115 -20.24 -30.41 -28.38
C PRO A 115 -19.81 -30.17 -29.83
N SER A 116 -20.52 -29.29 -30.54
CA SER A 116 -20.27 -29.01 -31.95
C SER A 116 -19.01 -28.16 -32.19
N ASP A 117 -18.55 -27.43 -31.20
CA ASP A 117 -17.37 -26.58 -31.29
C ASP A 117 -16.57 -26.50 -29.95
N GLY A 118 -15.38 -25.96 -30.04
CA GLY A 118 -14.50 -25.79 -28.86
C GLY A 118 -15.03 -24.84 -27.81
N ALA A 119 -15.89 -23.88 -28.18
CA ALA A 119 -16.47 -22.92 -27.24
C ALA A 119 -17.52 -23.60 -26.36
N GLN A 120 -18.37 -24.43 -26.96
CA GLN A 120 -19.33 -25.26 -26.21
C GLN A 120 -18.61 -26.26 -25.30
N LEU A 121 -17.59 -26.94 -25.82
CA LEU A 121 -16.78 -27.87 -25.01
C LEU A 121 -16.20 -27.15 -23.76
N LYS A 122 -15.68 -25.96 -23.95
CA LYS A 122 -15.14 -25.15 -22.83
C LYS A 122 -16.21 -24.82 -21.79
N ILE A 123 -17.39 -24.36 -22.20
CA ILE A 123 -18.51 -24.06 -21.30
C ILE A 123 -18.94 -25.31 -20.51
N MET A 124 -19.04 -26.47 -21.19
CA MET A 124 -19.40 -27.74 -20.53
C MET A 124 -18.35 -28.14 -19.50
N LEU A 125 -17.05 -28.06 -19.84
CA LEU A 125 -15.97 -28.38 -18.91
C LEU A 125 -15.87 -27.38 -17.73
N ASP A 126 -16.10 -26.09 -17.99
CA ASP A 126 -16.10 -25.07 -16.93
C ASP A 126 -17.25 -25.32 -15.93
N ASN A 127 -18.43 -25.69 -16.42
CA ASN A 127 -19.56 -26.05 -15.56
C ASN A 127 -19.31 -27.34 -14.76
N LEU A 128 -18.78 -28.38 -15.36
CA LEU A 128 -18.43 -29.62 -14.65
C LEU A 128 -17.32 -29.40 -13.63
N ASN A 129 -16.34 -28.52 -13.92
CA ASN A 129 -15.33 -28.13 -12.98
C ASN A 129 -15.91 -27.38 -11.78
N ALA A 130 -16.84 -26.46 -12.02
CA ALA A 130 -17.51 -25.71 -10.95
C ALA A 130 -18.33 -26.64 -10.05
N GLN A 131 -19.02 -27.63 -10.61
CA GLN A 131 -19.78 -28.63 -9.87
C GLN A 131 -18.85 -29.51 -9.02
N GLU A 132 -17.78 -30.05 -9.61
CA GLU A 132 -16.80 -30.87 -8.89
C GLU A 132 -16.15 -30.09 -7.74
N GLU A 133 -15.73 -28.85 -7.99
CA GLU A 133 -15.15 -27.98 -6.95
C GLU A 133 -16.16 -27.74 -5.82
N ALA A 134 -17.40 -27.38 -6.16
CA ALA A 134 -18.44 -27.13 -5.17
C ALA A 134 -18.72 -28.37 -4.31
N MET A 135 -18.87 -29.56 -4.90
CA MET A 135 -19.11 -30.80 -4.14
C MET A 135 -17.90 -31.21 -3.32
N THR A 136 -16.68 -31.04 -3.85
CA THR A 136 -15.46 -31.34 -3.10
C THR A 136 -15.32 -30.43 -1.86
N GLN A 137 -15.80 -29.19 -1.94
CA GLN A 137 -15.83 -28.26 -0.81
C GLN A 137 -16.68 -28.75 0.36
N MET A 138 -17.65 -29.64 0.14
CA MET A 138 -18.43 -30.24 1.24
C MET A 138 -17.57 -31.11 2.15
N PHE A 139 -16.49 -31.69 1.63
CA PHE A 139 -15.53 -32.47 2.41
C PHE A 139 -14.37 -31.60 2.96
N SER A 140 -13.81 -30.74 2.14
CA SER A 140 -12.65 -29.94 2.50
C SER A 140 -13.01 -28.65 3.24
N GLY A 141 -14.27 -28.22 3.17
CA GLY A 141 -14.72 -26.92 3.63
C GLY A 141 -14.28 -25.78 2.69
N THR A 142 -14.78 -24.60 2.97
CA THR A 142 -14.40 -23.37 2.25
C THR A 142 -13.54 -22.49 3.16
N CYS A 143 -12.44 -21.97 2.60
CA CYS A 143 -11.65 -20.97 3.28
C CYS A 143 -11.92 -19.60 2.63
N ASN A 144 -12.58 -18.72 3.37
CA ASN A 144 -12.72 -17.32 2.96
C ASN A 144 -11.53 -16.56 3.53
N LYS A 145 -10.77 -15.91 2.65
CA LYS A 145 -9.70 -14.99 3.04
C LYS A 145 -10.22 -13.57 2.88
N GLU A 146 -10.18 -12.81 3.95
CA GLU A 146 -10.48 -11.40 3.95
C GLU A 146 -9.18 -10.66 4.30
N GLU A 147 -8.76 -9.76 3.41
CA GLU A 147 -7.65 -8.85 3.68
C GLU A 147 -8.20 -7.55 4.26
N ARG A 148 -7.70 -7.19 5.43
CA ARG A 148 -7.98 -5.90 6.05
C ARG A 148 -6.67 -5.15 6.23
N THR A 149 -6.61 -3.93 5.70
CA THR A 149 -5.47 -3.05 5.85
C THR A 149 -5.75 -2.02 6.94
N PHE A 150 -4.87 -1.93 7.91
CA PHE A 150 -4.90 -0.92 8.96
C PHE A 150 -3.68 -0.02 8.81
N THR A 151 -3.91 1.28 8.83
CA THR A 151 -2.83 2.27 8.76
C THR A 151 -2.69 2.96 10.11
N VAL A 152 -1.51 2.83 10.71
CA VAL A 152 -1.14 3.58 11.92
C VAL A 152 -0.17 4.66 11.48
N ARG A 153 -0.53 5.93 11.73
CA ARG A 153 0.32 7.09 11.42
C ARG A 153 0.91 7.63 12.71
N LEU A 154 2.20 7.90 12.67
CA LEU A 154 2.94 8.51 13.77
C LEU A 154 3.60 9.79 13.25
N THR A 155 3.47 10.87 13.99
CA THR A 155 4.14 12.14 13.71
C THR A 155 5.09 12.41 14.87
N PRO A 156 6.37 12.03 14.76
CA PRO A 156 7.31 12.15 15.88
C PRO A 156 7.82 13.57 16.01
N ASP A 157 7.68 14.17 17.18
CA ASP A 157 8.31 15.47 17.51
C ASP A 157 9.70 15.30 18.14
N LYS A 158 9.97 14.15 18.71
CA LYS A 158 11.22 13.79 19.40
C LYS A 158 11.48 12.30 19.33
N GLU A 159 12.70 11.92 19.72
CA GLU A 159 13.05 10.52 19.93
C GLU A 159 12.17 9.88 20.99
N PHE A 160 11.81 8.62 20.77
CA PHE A 160 11.09 7.82 21.76
C PHE A 160 11.53 6.35 21.69
N ASN A 161 11.29 5.62 22.77
CA ASN A 161 11.71 4.23 22.89
C ASN A 161 10.57 3.38 23.42
N ASN A 162 10.33 2.25 22.78
CA ASN A 162 9.32 1.25 23.19
C ASN A 162 7.89 1.82 23.39
N GLU A 163 7.44 2.70 22.52
CA GLU A 163 6.05 3.11 22.50
C GLU A 163 5.18 2.07 21.80
N VAL A 164 3.95 1.89 22.28
CA VAL A 164 3.00 0.94 21.67
C VAL A 164 2.49 1.53 20.35
N ALA A 165 2.95 0.96 19.23
CA ALA A 165 2.49 1.35 17.91
C ALA A 165 1.06 0.87 17.65
N PHE A 166 0.78 -0.39 17.94
CA PHE A 166 -0.54 -1.02 17.84
C PHE A 166 -0.57 -2.32 18.64
N ARG A 167 -1.77 -2.88 18.83
CA ARG A 167 -1.95 -4.20 19.41
C ARG A 167 -2.60 -5.14 18.40
N PHE A 168 -2.16 -6.39 18.41
CA PHE A 168 -2.66 -7.41 17.50
C PHE A 168 -3.13 -8.65 18.22
N SER A 169 -4.37 -9.05 17.96
CA SER A 169 -4.96 -10.29 18.43
C SER A 169 -5.05 -11.30 17.29
N LYS A 170 -4.67 -12.55 17.52
CA LYS A 170 -4.79 -13.62 16.53
C LYS A 170 -6.24 -13.87 16.09
N LYS A 171 -7.23 -13.53 16.93
CA LYS A 171 -8.65 -13.71 16.62
C LYS A 171 -9.31 -12.47 16.05
N LEU A 172 -8.96 -11.28 16.57
CA LEU A 172 -9.65 -10.02 16.27
C LEU A 172 -8.90 -9.15 15.27
N GLY A 173 -7.62 -9.48 14.96
CA GLY A 173 -6.75 -8.63 14.15
C GLY A 173 -6.18 -7.45 14.96
N VAL A 174 -6.04 -6.29 14.32
CA VAL A 174 -5.60 -5.07 15.02
C VAL A 174 -6.72 -4.60 15.94
N VAL A 175 -6.37 -4.36 17.19
CA VAL A 175 -7.27 -3.88 18.24
C VAL A 175 -6.77 -2.54 18.79
N ALA A 176 -7.60 -1.86 19.55
CA ALA A 176 -7.26 -0.57 20.15
C ALA A 176 -6.07 -0.70 21.11
N ASN A 177 -5.26 0.37 21.24
CA ASN A 177 -4.05 0.36 22.09
C ASN A 177 -4.32 0.10 23.57
N ASN A 178 -5.53 0.34 24.05
CA ASN A 178 -5.99 0.06 25.40
C ASN A 178 -6.62 -1.35 25.57
N ASP A 179 -6.79 -2.10 24.49
CA ASP A 179 -7.34 -3.45 24.53
C ASP A 179 -6.26 -4.49 24.84
N LEU A 180 -6.32 -5.06 26.03
CA LEU A 180 -5.36 -6.05 26.52
C LEU A 180 -5.52 -7.43 25.85
N ALA A 181 -6.56 -7.67 25.05
CA ALA A 181 -6.72 -8.90 24.27
C ALA A 181 -5.71 -9.03 23.13
N GLY A 182 -5.06 -7.92 22.75
CA GLY A 182 -4.01 -7.88 21.73
C GLY A 182 -2.60 -7.83 22.31
N THR A 183 -1.68 -8.58 21.71
CA THR A 183 -0.24 -8.46 21.98
C THR A 183 0.25 -7.10 21.50
N PRO A 184 0.97 -6.31 22.31
CA PRO A 184 1.50 -5.02 21.90
C PRO A 184 2.69 -5.18 20.95
N PHE A 185 2.72 -4.32 19.95
CA PHE A 185 3.86 -4.11 19.07
C PHE A 185 4.45 -2.74 19.40
N TYR A 186 5.75 -2.73 19.64
CA TYR A 186 6.47 -1.55 20.08
C TYR A 186 7.28 -0.95 18.96
N ILE A 187 7.29 0.37 18.91
CA ILE A 187 8.12 1.13 17.99
C ILE A 187 9.09 2.00 18.77
N SER A 188 10.30 2.09 18.28
CA SER A 188 11.34 2.99 18.79
C SER A 188 11.85 3.83 17.63
N LEU A 189 12.14 5.09 17.92
CA LEU A 189 12.66 6.06 16.96
C LEU A 189 13.85 6.77 17.58
N LYS A 190 15.01 6.65 16.93
CA LYS A 190 16.26 7.29 17.35
C LYS A 190 16.78 8.20 16.24
N ASP A 191 16.98 9.47 16.56
CA ASP A 191 17.62 10.43 15.64
C ASP A 191 19.10 10.08 15.44
N LEU A 192 19.52 9.95 14.19
CA LEU A 192 20.90 9.68 13.83
C LEU A 192 21.73 10.96 13.73
N LYS A 193 21.13 12.12 13.97
CA LYS A 193 21.79 13.45 13.92
C LYS A 193 22.56 13.66 12.61
N SER A 194 21.97 13.19 11.51
CA SER A 194 22.57 13.23 10.18
C SER A 194 22.67 14.65 9.62
N VAL A 195 21.87 15.57 10.12
CA VAL A 195 21.87 16.98 9.73
C VAL A 195 22.39 17.84 10.87
N LYS A 196 23.35 18.70 10.56
CA LYS A 196 23.87 19.67 11.54
C LYS A 196 22.85 20.77 11.76
N MET A 197 22.37 20.90 12.99
CA MET A 197 21.53 22.04 13.37
C MET A 197 22.30 23.34 13.17
N PRO A 198 21.73 24.38 12.55
CA PRO A 198 22.36 25.69 12.46
C PRO A 198 22.64 26.19 13.89
N GLN A 199 23.87 26.54 14.17
CA GLN A 199 24.18 27.19 15.42
C GLN A 199 23.51 28.58 15.41
N GLU A 200 22.72 28.88 16.42
CA GLU A 200 22.20 30.23 16.66
C GLU A 200 23.35 31.17 17.04
N ASP A 201 24.17 31.52 16.09
CA ASP A 201 25.02 32.68 16.25
C ASP A 201 24.08 33.90 16.34
N GLY A 202 24.07 34.57 17.51
CA GLY A 202 23.16 35.69 17.82
C GLY A 202 23.25 36.90 16.89
N LYS A 203 23.66 36.70 15.65
CA LYS A 203 23.59 37.64 14.55
C LYS A 203 22.19 37.60 13.98
N LYS A 204 21.54 38.78 13.94
CA LYS A 204 20.24 39.06 13.30
C LYS A 204 20.00 38.06 12.14
N LYS A 205 18.89 37.31 12.19
CA LYS A 205 18.39 36.51 11.06
C LYS A 205 18.49 37.41 9.83
N LYS A 206 19.49 37.19 8.95
CA LYS A 206 19.45 37.75 7.61
C LYS A 206 18.15 37.29 7.01
N ASP A 207 17.38 38.22 6.44
CA ASP A 207 16.23 37.87 5.61
C ASP A 207 16.70 36.78 4.63
N LEU A 208 16.27 35.53 4.88
CA LEU A 208 16.66 34.41 4.07
C LEU A 208 15.86 34.53 2.76
N ASP A 209 16.49 35.16 1.77
CA ASP A 209 15.94 35.27 0.43
C ASP A 209 16.01 33.89 -0.26
N GLY A 210 14.87 33.36 -0.72
CA GLY A 210 14.85 32.10 -1.46
C GLY A 210 13.60 31.27 -1.21
N ILE A 211 13.51 30.12 -1.86
CA ILE A 211 12.44 29.15 -1.61
C ILE A 211 12.86 28.19 -0.52
N ALA A 212 12.07 28.12 0.53
CA ALA A 212 12.26 27.20 1.63
C ALA A 212 12.04 25.74 1.17
N TYR A 213 12.90 24.83 1.59
CA TYR A 213 12.76 23.40 1.40
C TYR A 213 13.29 22.64 2.62
N ASN A 214 12.86 21.39 2.79
CA ASN A 214 13.28 20.55 3.89
C ASN A 214 14.56 19.81 3.55
N VAL A 215 15.48 19.72 4.51
CA VAL A 215 16.57 18.76 4.52
C VAL A 215 16.25 17.74 5.61
N PRO A 216 15.68 16.58 5.26
CA PRO A 216 15.22 15.61 6.24
C PRO A 216 16.38 15.01 7.03
N GLY A 217 16.22 14.85 8.33
CA GLY A 217 17.12 14.05 9.15
C GLY A 217 16.87 12.56 8.93
N GLN A 218 17.86 11.72 9.23
CA GLN A 218 17.73 10.27 9.23
C GLN A 218 17.46 9.77 10.65
N ALA A 219 16.53 8.87 10.78
CA ALA A 219 16.24 8.22 12.04
C ALA A 219 16.24 6.71 11.91
N MET A 220 16.78 6.03 12.93
CA MET A 220 16.68 4.58 13.05
C MET A 220 15.31 4.24 13.62
N VAL A 221 14.53 3.49 12.86
CA VAL A 221 13.21 2.99 13.26
C VAL A 221 13.33 1.51 13.59
N THR A 222 12.90 1.11 14.76
CA THR A 222 12.87 -0.29 15.19
C THR A 222 11.46 -0.66 15.58
N LEU A 223 10.94 -1.79 15.04
CA LEU A 223 9.66 -2.36 15.42
C LEU A 223 9.87 -3.75 16.03
N THR A 224 9.23 -4.03 17.16
CA THR A 224 9.39 -5.28 17.92
C THR A 224 8.04 -5.75 18.48
N ASP A 225 7.88 -7.07 18.62
CA ASP A 225 6.75 -7.67 19.34
C ASP A 225 7.05 -7.89 20.84
N GLY A 226 8.14 -7.28 21.35
CA GLY A 226 8.63 -7.46 22.69
C GLY A 226 9.56 -8.67 22.86
N LYS A 227 9.61 -9.57 21.90
CA LYS A 227 10.50 -10.76 21.89
C LYS A 227 11.47 -10.76 20.74
N LYS A 228 11.00 -10.34 19.57
CA LYS A 228 11.77 -10.33 18.34
C LYS A 228 11.73 -8.94 17.70
N LYS A 229 12.84 -8.56 17.12
CA LYS A 229 12.93 -7.42 16.24
C LYS A 229 12.29 -7.81 14.90
N LEU A 230 11.22 -7.11 14.53
CA LEU A 230 10.47 -7.36 13.28
C LEU A 230 10.97 -6.48 12.16
N TYR A 231 11.46 -5.29 12.51
CA TYR A 231 12.05 -4.35 11.58
C TYR A 231 13.09 -3.49 12.28
N GLU A 232 14.12 -3.15 11.54
CA GLU A 232 15.09 -2.12 11.85
C GLU A 232 15.57 -1.51 10.53
N GLY A 233 15.55 -0.20 10.45
CA GLY A 233 16.00 0.51 9.25
C GLY A 233 15.95 2.01 9.41
N GLU A 234 16.69 2.69 8.56
CA GLU A 234 16.74 4.13 8.51
C GLU A 234 15.59 4.66 7.66
N LEU A 235 14.91 5.68 8.17
CA LEU A 235 13.88 6.41 7.45
C LEU A 235 14.15 7.92 7.53
N PRO A 236 13.89 8.66 6.46
CA PRO A 236 13.97 10.11 6.49
C PRO A 236 12.78 10.68 7.28
N ILE A 237 13.09 11.51 8.28
CA ILE A 237 12.11 12.18 9.14
C ILE A 237 12.38 13.69 9.10
N THR A 238 11.44 14.45 8.56
CA THR A 238 11.57 15.89 8.38
C THR A 238 11.69 16.66 9.70
N GLN A 239 11.07 16.17 10.76
CA GLN A 239 11.13 16.79 12.08
C GLN A 239 12.52 16.75 12.72
N PHE A 240 13.40 15.86 12.28
CA PHE A 240 14.81 15.78 12.71
C PHE A 240 15.76 16.46 11.72
N GLY A 241 15.19 17.15 10.76
CA GLY A 241 15.91 17.89 9.74
C GLY A 241 15.96 19.38 10.01
N VAL A 242 16.37 20.13 8.98
CA VAL A 242 16.41 21.58 8.98
C VAL A 242 15.70 22.12 7.74
N ILE A 243 15.30 23.38 7.80
CA ILE A 243 14.78 24.11 6.64
C ILE A 243 15.94 24.90 6.04
N GLU A 244 16.19 24.70 4.76
CA GLU A 244 17.16 25.45 3.97
C GLU A 244 16.44 26.25 2.87
N TYR A 245 17.19 27.15 2.21
CA TYR A 245 16.64 28.06 1.23
C TYR A 245 17.40 27.97 -0.08
N LEU A 246 16.68 27.75 -1.17
CA LEU A 246 17.24 27.81 -2.51
C LEU A 246 17.59 29.28 -2.86
N ALA A 247 18.77 29.45 -3.45
CA ALA A 247 19.25 30.78 -3.80
C ALA A 247 18.31 31.52 -4.79
N PRO A 248 18.13 32.83 -4.62
CA PRO A 248 17.24 33.64 -5.48
C PRO A 248 17.60 33.62 -6.96
N VAL A 249 18.84 33.23 -7.31
CA VAL A 249 19.29 33.12 -8.71
C VAL A 249 18.44 32.15 -9.54
N LEU A 250 17.79 31.17 -8.89
CA LEU A 250 16.86 30.25 -9.54
C LEU A 250 15.63 30.93 -10.13
N PHE A 251 15.34 32.15 -9.72
CA PHE A 251 14.17 32.93 -10.14
C PHE A 251 14.50 34.03 -11.17
N ASN A 252 15.73 34.06 -11.65
CA ASN A 252 16.12 34.99 -12.70
C ASN A 252 15.44 34.60 -14.01
N LYS A 253 15.07 35.63 -14.81
CA LYS A 253 14.34 35.49 -16.08
C LYS A 253 14.99 34.52 -17.08
N ASN A 254 16.29 34.32 -16.98
CA ASN A 254 17.08 33.46 -17.86
C ASN A 254 17.55 32.17 -17.16
N SER A 255 16.92 31.80 -16.04
CA SER A 255 17.30 30.58 -15.31
C SER A 255 16.85 29.32 -16.07
N THR A 256 17.80 28.47 -16.40
CA THR A 256 17.57 27.14 -16.99
C THR A 256 17.62 26.01 -15.95
N ILE A 257 17.60 26.40 -14.68
CA ILE A 257 17.71 25.45 -13.57
C ILE A 257 16.35 24.83 -13.26
N LYS A 258 16.30 23.50 -13.30
CA LYS A 258 15.16 22.67 -12.89
C LYS A 258 15.43 22.04 -11.54
N VAL A 259 14.47 22.09 -10.64
CA VAL A 259 14.60 21.53 -9.28
C VAL A 259 13.51 20.52 -9.03
N TYR A 260 13.87 19.40 -8.43
CA TYR A 260 12.97 18.29 -8.10
C TYR A 260 13.03 18.00 -6.61
N PHE A 261 11.88 17.82 -5.99
CA PHE A 261 11.74 17.51 -4.57
C PHE A 261 11.05 16.18 -4.34
N ASP A 262 11.37 15.54 -3.24
CA ASP A 262 10.65 14.35 -2.77
C ASP A 262 9.32 14.79 -2.12
N PRO A 263 8.17 14.37 -2.68
CA PRO A 263 6.87 14.74 -2.13
C PRO A 263 6.61 14.15 -0.72
N ASN A 264 7.38 13.14 -0.29
CA ASN A 264 7.21 12.52 1.02
C ASN A 264 7.99 13.25 2.13
N THR A 265 9.11 13.88 1.78
CA THR A 265 9.98 14.52 2.76
C THR A 265 10.12 16.02 2.55
N GLY A 266 9.74 16.52 1.37
CA GLY A 266 10.02 17.89 0.95
C GLY A 266 11.52 18.13 0.70
N GLY A 267 12.33 17.09 0.67
CA GLY A 267 13.77 17.15 0.47
C GLY A 267 14.16 17.35 -0.99
N LEU A 268 15.31 17.97 -1.22
CA LEU A 268 15.86 18.18 -2.54
C LEU A 268 16.35 16.85 -3.13
N LEU A 269 15.78 16.42 -4.26
CA LEU A 269 16.20 15.21 -4.96
C LEU A 269 17.26 15.50 -6.01
N LYS A 270 17.04 16.52 -6.83
CA LYS A 270 17.88 16.79 -7.99
C LYS A 270 17.79 18.26 -8.41
N VAL A 271 18.93 18.78 -8.85
CA VAL A 271 19.02 20.08 -9.53
C VAL A 271 19.64 19.85 -10.90
N ASP A 272 18.89 20.13 -11.96
CA ASP A 272 19.35 20.04 -13.34
C ASP A 272 19.56 21.44 -13.89
N ARG A 273 20.63 21.62 -14.64
CA ARG A 273 20.89 22.83 -15.42
C ARG A 273 20.84 22.46 -16.91
N GLU A 274 19.91 23.05 -17.65
CA GLU A 274 19.97 22.94 -19.10
C GLU A 274 21.16 23.80 -19.59
N GLU A 275 22.10 23.19 -20.29
CA GLU A 275 23.09 23.91 -21.03
C GLU A 275 22.36 24.65 -22.18
N GLY A 276 22.38 25.99 -22.14
CA GLY A 276 21.78 26.78 -23.19
C GLY A 276 22.41 26.43 -24.55
N LYS A 277 21.56 26.14 -25.53
CA LYS A 277 21.96 26.03 -26.92
C LYS A 277 22.37 27.39 -27.43
#